data_c13f709c63b9c7ff07689424dd163d9c
#
_entry.id   c13f709c63b9c7ff07689424dd163d9c
#
_cell.length_a   1.000
_cell.length_b   1.000
_cell.length_c   1.000
_cell.angle_alpha   90.00
_cell.angle_beta   90.00
_cell.angle_gamma   90.00
#
_symmetry.space_group_name_H-M   'P 1'
#
loop_
_entity.id
_entity.type
_entity.pdbx_description
1 polymer ?
#
loop_
_entity_poly.entity_id
_entity_poly.type
_entity_poly.pdbx_seq_one_letter_code
_entity_poly.pdbx_strand_id
1 'polypeptide(L)'
;MAKLSGMTVFNTEEHDTKKQPMFFGKPLGVQRYDNFKYPQFENLTKSQLGYFWRPEEVSLQKDRGDYQSLRPEQKHIYTSNLKYQIMLDSVQGRAPGMAFLPYCSLPELEACMEVWSFMEMIHSRSY
;
A
#
# COMPACT_ATOMS: atom_id res chain seq x y z
N MET A 1 -22.06 7.46 -12.50
CA MET A 1 -20.72 7.69 -11.94
C MET A 1 -20.85 8.77 -10.89
N ALA A 2 -20.58 8.44 -9.60
CA ALA A 2 -20.51 9.46 -8.57
C ALA A 2 -19.38 10.43 -8.96
N LYS A 3 -19.67 11.74 -9.01
CA LYS A 3 -18.65 12.76 -9.15
C LYS A 3 -17.62 12.51 -8.04
N LEU A 4 -16.36 12.29 -8.41
CA LEU A 4 -15.25 12.38 -7.46
C LEU A 4 -15.35 13.76 -6.83
N SER A 5 -15.85 13.81 -5.61
CA SER A 5 -16.20 15.06 -4.95
C SER A 5 -14.93 15.80 -4.58
N GLY A 6 -14.46 16.69 -5.47
CA GLY A 6 -13.59 17.78 -5.10
C GLY A 6 -12.20 17.44 -4.58
N MET A 7 -11.73 16.17 -4.64
CA MET A 7 -10.35 15.83 -4.29
C MET A 7 -9.41 16.56 -5.25
N THR A 8 -8.51 17.36 -4.70
CA THR A 8 -7.48 18.08 -5.44
C THR A 8 -6.14 17.90 -4.73
N VAL A 9 -5.07 17.90 -5.50
CA VAL A 9 -3.71 17.82 -4.96
C VAL A 9 -3.41 19.01 -4.04
N PHE A 10 -3.94 20.18 -4.37
CA PHE A 10 -3.77 21.38 -3.58
C PHE A 10 -5.07 21.72 -2.83
N ASN A 11 -5.15 21.27 -1.58
CA ASN A 11 -6.21 21.61 -0.66
C ASN A 11 -5.61 21.99 0.70
N THR A 12 -5.81 23.24 1.12
CA THR A 12 -5.31 23.77 2.40
C THR A 12 -6.42 23.99 3.42
N GLU A 13 -7.62 23.47 3.15
CA GLU A 13 -8.73 23.59 4.10
C GLU A 13 -8.42 22.81 5.38
N GLU A 14 -8.74 23.42 6.50
CA GLU A 14 -8.73 22.79 7.81
C GLU A 14 -10.15 22.47 8.27
N HIS A 15 -10.34 21.29 8.79
CA HIS A 15 -11.60 20.88 9.40
C HIS A 15 -11.37 19.86 10.51
N ASP A 16 -12.33 19.71 11.40
CA ASP A 16 -12.26 18.71 12.47
C ASP A 16 -12.48 17.31 11.89
N THR A 17 -11.37 16.58 11.70
CA THR A 17 -11.38 15.23 11.13
C THR A 17 -12.15 14.23 11.99
N LYS A 18 -12.21 14.43 13.33
CA LYS A 18 -13.00 13.55 14.22
C LYS A 18 -14.50 13.55 13.91
N LYS A 19 -14.99 14.60 13.27
CA LYS A 19 -16.40 14.70 12.84
C LYS A 19 -16.63 14.11 11.44
N GLN A 20 -15.58 13.71 10.71
CA GLN A 20 -15.72 13.12 9.39
C GLN A 20 -15.96 11.61 9.46
N PRO A 21 -16.66 11.02 8.49
CA PRO A 21 -16.64 9.56 8.29
C PRO A 21 -15.27 9.12 7.76
N MET A 22 -15.00 7.83 7.73
CA MET A 22 -13.76 7.29 7.14
C MET A 22 -13.65 7.62 5.64
N PHE A 23 -14.78 7.49 4.94
CA PHE A 23 -14.91 7.72 3.49
C PHE A 23 -16.10 8.63 3.21
N PHE A 24 -16.06 9.31 2.06
CA PHE A 24 -17.14 10.13 1.52
C PHE A 24 -17.50 11.35 2.40
N GLY A 25 -16.61 11.78 3.27
CA GLY A 25 -16.71 13.05 3.99
C GLY A 25 -16.12 14.21 3.18
N LYS A 26 -15.62 15.23 3.87
CA LYS A 26 -14.89 16.31 3.23
C LYS A 26 -13.59 15.79 2.60
N PRO A 27 -13.16 16.34 1.46
CA PRO A 27 -11.85 16.03 0.88
C PRO A 27 -10.73 16.28 1.87
N LEU A 28 -9.68 15.47 1.77
CA LEU A 28 -8.46 15.66 2.56
C LEU A 28 -7.85 17.02 2.29
N GLY A 29 -7.51 17.72 3.35
CA GLY A 29 -6.82 19.00 3.35
C GLY A 29 -5.45 18.89 4.01
N VAL A 30 -5.11 19.82 4.90
CA VAL A 30 -3.88 19.74 5.69
C VAL A 30 -3.94 18.53 6.62
N GLN A 31 -2.95 17.67 6.53
CA GLN A 31 -2.84 16.46 7.36
C GLN A 31 -2.44 16.81 8.78
N ARG A 32 -3.28 16.49 9.74
CA ARG A 32 -3.09 16.72 11.16
C ARG A 32 -2.83 15.40 11.88
N TYR A 33 -1.55 15.11 12.14
CA TYR A 33 -1.12 13.88 12.84
C TYR A 33 -1.18 13.96 14.36
N ASP A 34 -1.74 15.03 14.89
CA ASP A 34 -1.99 15.27 16.33
C ASP A 34 -3.45 15.03 16.73
N ASN A 35 -4.35 14.74 15.79
CA ASN A 35 -5.79 14.69 16.02
C ASN A 35 -6.47 13.53 15.29
N PHE A 36 -6.19 12.30 15.70
CA PHE A 36 -6.74 11.11 15.08
C PHE A 36 -8.13 10.73 15.60
N LYS A 37 -9.01 10.33 14.70
CA LYS A 37 -10.27 9.67 15.04
C LYS A 37 -10.08 8.18 15.35
N TYR A 38 -9.21 7.53 14.56
CA TYR A 38 -8.91 6.09 14.65
C TYR A 38 -7.40 5.86 14.80
N PRO A 39 -6.84 5.99 16.03
CA PRO A 39 -5.40 5.82 16.27
C PRO A 39 -4.83 4.47 15.81
N GLN A 40 -5.69 3.45 15.63
CA GLN A 40 -5.28 2.15 15.13
C GLN A 40 -4.68 2.21 13.73
N PHE A 41 -5.11 3.12 12.86
CA PHE A 41 -4.52 3.29 11.53
C PHE A 41 -3.12 3.90 11.62
N GLU A 42 -2.92 4.86 12.51
CA GLU A 42 -1.59 5.41 12.78
C GLU A 42 -0.64 4.32 13.33
N ASN A 43 -1.13 3.49 14.24
CA ASN A 43 -0.34 2.38 14.79
C ASN A 43 -0.01 1.34 13.70
N LEU A 44 -0.96 1.06 12.81
CA LEU A 44 -0.73 0.16 11.67
C LEU A 44 0.31 0.73 10.70
N THR A 45 0.24 2.02 10.38
CA THR A 45 1.22 2.73 9.56
C THR A 45 2.63 2.59 10.16
N LYS A 46 2.78 2.86 11.46
CA LYS A 46 4.06 2.72 12.17
C LYS A 46 4.57 1.27 12.15
N SER A 47 3.68 0.30 12.33
CA SER A 47 4.04 -1.12 12.28
C SER A 47 4.52 -1.52 10.88
N GLN A 48 3.82 -1.10 9.84
CA GLN A 48 4.22 -1.35 8.45
C GLN A 48 5.59 -0.74 8.12
N LEU A 49 5.82 0.51 8.52
CA LEU A 49 7.13 1.15 8.36
C LEU A 49 8.24 0.43 9.12
N GLY A 50 7.94 -0.15 10.26
CA GLY A 50 8.87 -0.99 11.04
C GLY A 50 9.24 -2.31 10.36
N TYR A 51 8.44 -2.78 9.40
CA TYR A 51 8.70 -3.97 8.59
C TYR A 51 9.36 -3.65 7.24
N PHE A 52 9.80 -2.41 7.04
CA PHE A 52 10.49 -2.02 5.82
C PHE A 52 11.75 -2.87 5.59
N TRP A 53 11.93 -3.33 4.38
CA TRP A 53 13.11 -4.04 3.92
C TRP A 53 13.37 -3.72 2.44
N ARG A 54 14.59 -3.98 1.99
CA ARG A 54 14.95 -3.81 0.58
C ARG A 54 15.19 -5.17 -0.06
N PRO A 55 14.75 -5.40 -1.30
CA PRO A 55 14.98 -6.67 -2.01
C PRO A 55 16.46 -7.09 -2.00
N GLU A 56 17.37 -6.12 -2.08
CA GLU A 56 18.81 -6.35 -2.10
C GLU A 56 19.38 -6.89 -0.77
N GLU A 57 18.63 -6.83 0.32
CA GLU A 57 19.02 -7.39 1.63
C GLU A 57 18.84 -8.92 1.69
N VAL A 58 18.09 -9.49 0.74
CA VAL A 58 17.82 -10.93 0.66
C VAL A 58 18.85 -11.59 -0.27
N SER A 59 19.71 -12.47 0.29
CA SER A 59 20.68 -13.21 -0.51
C SER A 59 20.02 -14.35 -1.29
N LEU A 60 20.14 -14.31 -2.61
CA LEU A 60 19.65 -15.35 -3.51
C LEU A 60 20.72 -16.34 -4.00
N GLN A 61 21.90 -16.31 -3.40
CA GLN A 61 23.04 -17.17 -3.86
C GLN A 61 22.72 -18.64 -3.75
N LYS A 62 22.14 -19.08 -2.63
CA LYS A 62 21.71 -20.46 -2.44
C LYS A 62 20.54 -20.83 -3.34
N ASP A 63 19.56 -19.94 -3.44
CA ASP A 63 18.33 -20.15 -4.22
C ASP A 63 18.63 -20.36 -5.71
N ARG A 64 19.67 -19.71 -6.23
CA ARG A 64 20.12 -19.90 -7.61
C ARG A 64 20.55 -21.36 -7.85
N GLY A 65 21.32 -21.93 -6.94
CA GLY A 65 21.75 -23.33 -7.02
C GLY A 65 20.58 -24.30 -6.88
N ASP A 66 19.72 -24.05 -5.90
CA ASP A 66 18.53 -24.86 -5.64
C ASP A 66 17.57 -24.83 -6.86
N TYR A 67 17.32 -23.65 -7.43
CA TYR A 67 16.49 -23.51 -8.63
C TYR A 67 17.07 -24.29 -9.84
N GLN A 68 18.39 -24.25 -10.04
CA GLN A 68 19.02 -24.98 -11.14
C GLN A 68 18.81 -26.49 -11.02
N SER A 69 18.78 -27.03 -9.80
CA SER A 69 18.58 -28.45 -9.52
C SER A 69 17.13 -28.93 -9.63
N LEU A 70 16.15 -28.03 -9.69
CA LEU A 70 14.74 -28.36 -9.82
C LEU A 70 14.44 -29.09 -11.14
N ARG A 71 13.51 -30.05 -11.10
CA ARG A 71 12.94 -30.68 -12.30
C ARG A 71 12.13 -29.67 -13.11
N PRO A 72 11.93 -29.88 -14.43
CA PRO A 72 11.20 -28.96 -15.30
C PRO A 72 9.82 -28.58 -14.76
N GLU A 73 9.07 -29.54 -14.21
CA GLU A 73 7.72 -29.32 -13.67
C GLU A 73 7.76 -28.40 -12.44
N GLN A 74 8.74 -28.60 -11.57
CA GLN A 74 8.95 -27.77 -10.38
C GLN A 74 9.33 -26.35 -10.77
N LYS A 75 10.24 -26.18 -11.75
CA LYS A 75 10.59 -24.87 -12.30
C LYS A 75 9.37 -24.15 -12.88
N HIS A 76 8.55 -24.89 -13.62
CA HIS A 76 7.32 -24.33 -14.20
C HIS A 76 6.37 -23.81 -13.12
N ILE A 77 6.08 -24.63 -12.09
CA ILE A 77 5.20 -24.25 -10.97
C ILE A 77 5.76 -23.02 -10.26
N TYR A 78 7.04 -23.06 -9.89
CA TYR A 78 7.69 -21.98 -9.15
C TYR A 78 7.66 -20.66 -9.93
N THR A 79 8.10 -20.69 -11.18
CA THR A 79 8.15 -19.49 -12.03
C THR A 79 6.74 -18.95 -12.35
N SER A 80 5.77 -19.82 -12.57
CA SER A 80 4.39 -19.41 -12.82
C SER A 80 3.77 -18.74 -11.58
N ASN A 81 4.07 -19.26 -10.39
CA ASN A 81 3.61 -18.68 -9.15
C ASN A 81 4.20 -17.28 -8.91
N LEU A 82 5.52 -17.11 -9.11
CA LEU A 82 6.15 -15.79 -8.99
C LEU A 82 5.57 -14.77 -9.98
N LYS A 83 5.37 -15.17 -11.24
CA LYS A 83 4.73 -14.30 -12.25
C LYS A 83 3.31 -13.89 -11.85
N TYR A 84 2.57 -14.80 -11.24
CA TYR A 84 1.23 -14.51 -10.73
C TYR A 84 1.26 -13.53 -9.57
N GLN A 85 2.20 -13.71 -8.62
CA GLN A 85 2.40 -12.80 -7.50
C GLN A 85 2.78 -11.38 -7.97
N ILE A 86 3.73 -11.25 -8.90
CA ILE A 86 4.09 -9.94 -9.49
C ILE A 86 2.85 -9.22 -10.05
N MET A 87 1.99 -9.96 -10.77
CA MET A 87 0.77 -9.41 -11.33
C MET A 87 -0.19 -8.94 -10.23
N LEU A 88 -0.41 -9.76 -9.20
CA LEU A 88 -1.30 -9.43 -8.08
C LEU A 88 -0.82 -8.18 -7.33
N ASP A 89 0.45 -8.14 -6.97
CA ASP A 89 1.02 -7.03 -6.21
C ASP A 89 1.12 -5.75 -7.05
N SER A 90 1.26 -5.87 -8.36
CA SER A 90 1.14 -4.72 -9.27
C SER A 90 -0.27 -4.11 -9.26
N VAL A 91 -1.30 -4.93 -9.15
CA VAL A 91 -2.69 -4.48 -8.99
C VAL A 91 -2.91 -3.89 -7.59
N GLN A 92 -2.48 -4.62 -6.55
CA GLN A 92 -2.62 -4.20 -5.15
C GLN A 92 -1.83 -2.92 -4.86
N GLY A 93 -0.67 -2.71 -5.46
CA GLY A 93 0.10 -1.47 -5.29
C GLY A 93 -0.63 -0.23 -5.80
N ARG A 94 -1.50 -0.37 -6.81
CA ARG A 94 -2.30 0.74 -7.34
C ARG A 94 -3.65 0.89 -6.64
N ALA A 95 -4.23 -0.21 -6.16
CA ALA A 95 -5.61 -0.24 -5.68
C ALA A 95 -5.88 0.72 -4.51
N PRO A 96 -5.06 0.81 -3.45
CA PRO A 96 -5.32 1.74 -2.36
C PRO A 96 -5.39 3.19 -2.82
N GLY A 97 -4.44 3.62 -3.66
CA GLY A 97 -4.39 4.98 -4.19
C GLY A 97 -5.52 5.31 -5.15
N MET A 98 -5.96 4.36 -5.96
CA MET A 98 -6.99 4.61 -6.99
C MET A 98 -8.41 4.35 -6.50
N ALA A 99 -8.61 3.34 -5.66
CA ALA A 99 -9.94 2.90 -5.26
C ALA A 99 -10.41 3.48 -3.92
N PHE A 100 -9.50 3.75 -3.00
CA PHE A 100 -9.86 4.21 -1.66
C PHE A 100 -9.45 5.65 -1.37
N LEU A 101 -8.23 6.03 -1.72
CA LEU A 101 -7.68 7.35 -1.40
C LEU A 101 -8.54 8.51 -1.90
N PRO A 102 -9.15 8.48 -3.11
CA PRO A 102 -10.02 9.56 -3.58
C PRO A 102 -11.26 9.80 -2.72
N TYR A 103 -11.64 8.85 -1.91
CA TYR A 103 -12.82 8.93 -1.04
C TYR A 103 -12.47 9.05 0.44
N CYS A 104 -11.18 8.99 0.77
CA CYS A 104 -10.69 9.07 2.13
C CYS A 104 -10.94 10.45 2.73
N SER A 105 -11.34 10.48 4.01
CA SER A 105 -11.64 11.73 4.72
C SER A 105 -10.82 11.91 6.01
N LEU A 106 -9.89 10.98 6.28
CA LEU A 106 -9.10 10.97 7.51
C LEU A 106 -7.60 10.86 7.19
N PRO A 107 -6.74 11.72 7.76
CA PRO A 107 -5.31 11.73 7.46
C PRO A 107 -4.58 10.44 7.91
N GLU A 108 -4.97 9.85 9.03
CA GLU A 108 -4.39 8.59 9.50
C GLU A 108 -4.72 7.41 8.57
N LEU A 109 -5.87 7.45 7.91
CA LEU A 109 -6.27 6.44 6.94
C LEU A 109 -5.56 6.67 5.60
N GLU A 110 -5.39 7.92 5.18
CA GLU A 110 -4.58 8.29 4.01
C GLU A 110 -3.15 7.76 4.15
N ALA A 111 -2.46 8.08 5.25
CA ALA A 111 -1.09 7.62 5.51
C ALA A 111 -0.98 6.08 5.51
N CYS A 112 -1.97 5.39 6.07
CA CYS A 112 -2.02 3.93 6.08
C CYS A 112 -2.13 3.35 4.67
N MET A 113 -2.94 3.94 3.80
CA MET A 113 -3.10 3.50 2.40
C MET A 113 -1.87 3.78 1.55
N GLU A 114 -1.19 4.90 1.77
CA GLU A 114 0.04 5.24 1.06
C GLU A 114 1.18 4.27 1.41
N VAL A 115 1.34 3.96 2.69
CA VAL A 115 2.32 2.95 3.13
C VAL A 115 1.95 1.57 2.62
N TRP A 116 0.67 1.20 2.59
CA TRP A 116 0.23 -0.05 1.99
C TRP A 116 0.65 -0.14 0.52
N SER A 117 0.34 0.86 -0.30
CA SER A 117 0.77 0.92 -1.70
C SER A 117 2.29 0.82 -1.85
N PHE A 118 3.04 1.47 -0.98
CA PHE A 118 4.49 1.42 -0.95
C PHE A 118 5.01 -0.01 -0.66
N MET A 119 4.44 -0.71 0.30
CA MET A 119 4.84 -2.07 0.64
C MET A 119 4.55 -3.06 -0.50
N GLU A 120 3.41 -2.95 -1.17
CA GLU A 120 3.08 -3.77 -2.34
C GLU A 120 4.04 -3.53 -3.52
N MET A 121 4.53 -2.31 -3.67
CA MET A 121 5.58 -2.01 -4.66
C MET A 121 6.89 -2.73 -4.32
N ILE A 122 7.28 -2.81 -3.05
CA ILE A 122 8.46 -3.58 -2.62
C ILE A 122 8.26 -5.06 -2.94
N HIS A 123 7.08 -5.63 -2.64
CA HIS A 123 6.77 -7.02 -2.93
C HIS A 123 6.89 -7.31 -4.43
N SER A 124 6.23 -6.55 -5.29
CA SER A 124 6.24 -6.77 -6.74
C SER A 124 7.64 -6.63 -7.36
N ARG A 125 8.55 -5.88 -6.74
CA ARG A 125 9.96 -5.76 -7.16
C ARG A 125 10.82 -6.93 -6.70
N SER A 126 10.34 -7.73 -5.75
CA SER A 126 11.12 -8.77 -5.08
C SER A 126 10.97 -10.14 -5.74
N TYR A 127 9.95 -10.34 -6.55
CA TYR A 127 9.65 -11.59 -7.25
C TYR A 127 10.33 -11.72 -8.65
#